data_3f0f2e886736209ca316f7ef3b8b0020
#
_entry.id   3f0f2e886736209ca316f7ef3b8b0020
#
_cell.length_a   1.000
_cell.length_b   1.000
_cell.length_c   1.000
_cell.angle_alpha   90.00
_cell.angle_beta   90.00
_cell.angle_gamma   90.00
#
_symmetry.space_group_name_H-M   'P 1'
#
loop_
_entity.id
_entity.type
_entity.pdbx_description
1 polymer ?
#
loop_
_entity_poly.entity_id
_entity_poly.type
_entity_poly.pdbx_seq_one_letter_code
_entity_poly.pdbx_strand_id
1 'polypeptide(L)'
;KEPILIEMEEYASINKVPIIEVEVARFLEFLVMLKKPKRILEIGTAIGYSSIIMNRAYPDSIITTIEIDEKNFLKAKEFIKRAGCEKNIDLIYADANDALDFITDEYDMIFMDAAKGQYISFFEKSIERLNHRGILVSDNILFRGLVAKEKNNIRRKNTIVKRLKEFLKIITN
;
A
#
# COMPACT_ATOMS: atom_id res chain seq x y z
N LYS A 1 2.77 18.63 -11.06
CA LYS A 1 2.38 17.20 -11.05
C LYS A 1 2.68 16.62 -12.42
N GLU A 2 3.33 15.44 -12.47
CA GLU A 2 3.67 14.80 -13.73
C GLU A 2 2.38 14.43 -14.51
N PRO A 3 2.37 14.55 -15.86
CA PRO A 3 1.19 14.26 -16.67
C PRO A 3 0.64 12.85 -16.46
N ILE A 4 1.52 11.86 -16.26
CA ILE A 4 1.10 10.47 -16.03
C ILE A 4 0.33 10.30 -14.72
N LEU A 5 0.71 11.01 -13.64
CA LEU A 5 -0.01 10.94 -12.36
C LEU A 5 -1.40 11.57 -12.47
N ILE A 6 -1.54 12.65 -13.27
CA ILE A 6 -2.85 13.26 -13.55
C ILE A 6 -3.75 12.26 -14.29
N GLU A 7 -3.22 11.62 -15.34
CA GLU A 7 -3.94 10.60 -16.09
C GLU A 7 -4.37 9.42 -15.22
N MET A 8 -3.50 8.97 -14.29
CA MET A 8 -3.83 7.88 -13.36
C MET A 8 -4.97 8.25 -12.43
N GLU A 9 -5.01 9.50 -11.94
CA GLU A 9 -6.10 10.00 -11.10
C GLU A 9 -7.42 10.09 -11.87
N GLU A 10 -7.38 10.59 -13.11
CA GLU A 10 -8.55 10.62 -14.01
C GLU A 10 -9.04 9.19 -14.28
N TYR A 11 -8.13 8.28 -14.63
CA TYR A 11 -8.47 6.87 -14.85
C TYR A 11 -9.12 6.25 -13.61
N ALA A 12 -8.53 6.47 -12.42
CA ALA A 12 -9.04 5.94 -11.16
C ALA A 12 -10.45 6.47 -10.85
N SER A 13 -10.67 7.76 -11.08
CA SER A 13 -11.98 8.40 -10.89
C SER A 13 -13.05 7.82 -11.82
N ILE A 14 -12.76 7.70 -13.11
CA ILE A 14 -13.69 7.17 -14.12
C ILE A 14 -14.01 5.70 -13.86
N ASN A 15 -12.99 4.89 -13.55
CA ASN A 15 -13.11 3.44 -13.38
C ASN A 15 -13.41 3.02 -11.92
N LYS A 16 -13.54 3.97 -11.00
CA LYS A 16 -13.78 3.75 -9.56
C LYS A 16 -12.71 2.84 -8.92
N VAL A 17 -11.47 2.97 -9.36
CA VAL A 17 -10.34 2.28 -8.75
C VAL A 17 -9.93 3.05 -7.48
N PRO A 18 -9.88 2.41 -6.31
CA PRO A 18 -9.40 3.06 -5.11
C PRO A 18 -7.89 3.30 -5.23
N ILE A 19 -7.47 4.55 -5.20
CA ILE A 19 -6.08 4.97 -5.05
C ILE A 19 -5.98 5.86 -3.81
N ILE A 20 -4.78 6.03 -3.27
CA ILE A 20 -4.55 6.91 -2.12
C ILE A 20 -4.94 8.36 -2.46
N GLU A 21 -5.48 9.06 -1.47
CA GLU A 21 -5.81 10.48 -1.58
C GLU A 21 -4.55 11.33 -1.78
N VAL A 22 -4.67 12.50 -2.39
CA VAL A 22 -3.52 13.36 -2.74
C VAL A 22 -2.72 13.76 -1.49
N GLU A 23 -3.38 13.99 -0.36
CA GLU A 23 -2.76 14.32 0.91
C GLU A 23 -1.91 13.15 1.44
N VAL A 24 -2.42 11.93 1.33
CA VAL A 24 -1.70 10.70 1.70
C VAL A 24 -0.50 10.49 0.76
N ALA A 25 -0.69 10.73 -0.54
CA ALA A 25 0.38 10.66 -1.53
C ALA A 25 1.54 11.61 -1.20
N ARG A 26 1.23 12.87 -0.82
CA ARG A 26 2.23 13.86 -0.40
C ARG A 26 2.96 13.46 0.88
N PHE A 27 2.23 12.91 1.83
CA PHE A 27 2.83 12.41 3.07
C PHE A 27 3.73 11.21 2.83
N LEU A 28 3.32 10.28 1.96
CA LEU A 28 4.10 9.12 1.55
C LEU A 28 5.39 9.55 0.82
N GLU A 29 5.29 10.48 -0.11
CA GLU A 29 6.43 11.12 -0.79
C GLU A 29 7.43 11.69 0.22
N PHE A 30 6.94 12.48 1.18
CA PHE A 30 7.77 13.06 2.24
C PHE A 30 8.47 12.00 3.09
N LEU A 31 7.77 10.95 3.51
CA LEU A 31 8.35 9.86 4.29
C LEU A 31 9.45 9.13 3.53
N VAL A 32 9.24 8.85 2.24
CA VAL A 32 10.24 8.20 1.39
C VAL A 32 11.47 9.09 1.20
N MET A 33 11.30 10.39 0.96
CA MET A 33 12.41 11.34 0.86
C MET A 33 13.22 11.45 2.16
N LEU A 34 12.54 11.43 3.31
CA LEU A 34 13.18 11.50 4.63
C LEU A 34 13.92 10.20 4.98
N LYS A 35 13.26 9.07 4.77
CA LYS A 35 13.77 7.73 5.15
C LYS A 35 14.81 7.20 4.17
N LYS A 36 14.67 7.53 2.88
CA LYS A 36 15.48 7.01 1.76
C LYS A 36 15.58 5.49 1.78
N PRO A 37 14.44 4.77 1.81
CA PRO A 37 14.43 3.31 1.91
C PRO A 37 14.99 2.70 0.63
N LYS A 38 15.94 1.79 0.76
CA LYS A 38 16.48 1.06 -0.39
C LYS A 38 15.50 0.02 -0.92
N ARG A 39 14.76 -0.62 -0.03
CA ARG A 39 13.75 -1.63 -0.37
C ARG A 39 12.42 -1.30 0.29
N ILE A 40 11.37 -1.29 -0.51
CA ILE A 40 9.99 -1.01 -0.09
C ILE A 40 9.13 -2.22 -0.44
N LEU A 41 8.33 -2.71 0.51
CA LEU A 41 7.25 -3.63 0.27
C LEU A 41 5.93 -2.87 0.27
N GLU A 42 5.15 -3.02 -0.80
CA GLU A 42 3.80 -2.47 -0.89
C GLU A 42 2.77 -3.59 -0.98
N ILE A 43 1.76 -3.55 -0.13
CA ILE A 43 0.66 -4.51 -0.13
C ILE A 43 -0.60 -3.79 -0.60
N GLY A 44 -1.00 -4.06 -1.84
CA GLY A 44 -2.09 -3.37 -2.54
C GLY A 44 -1.56 -2.32 -3.54
N THR A 45 -1.30 -2.77 -4.77
CA THR A 45 -0.77 -1.91 -5.85
C THR A 45 -1.85 -1.03 -6.48
N ALA A 46 -3.09 -1.54 -6.57
CA ALA A 46 -4.12 -1.01 -7.44
C ALA A 46 -3.58 -0.79 -8.86
N ILE A 47 -3.54 0.45 -9.35
CA ILE A 47 -2.98 0.78 -10.67
C ILE A 47 -1.53 1.28 -10.63
N GLY A 48 -0.82 1.15 -9.50
CA GLY A 48 0.59 1.52 -9.35
C GLY A 48 0.85 2.99 -8.99
N TYR A 49 -0.17 3.72 -8.57
CA TYR A 49 -0.06 5.16 -8.30
C TYR A 49 0.90 5.47 -7.15
N SER A 50 0.73 4.82 -6.01
CA SER A 50 1.62 4.93 -4.84
C SER A 50 3.03 4.42 -5.13
N SER A 51 3.17 3.29 -5.83
CA SER A 51 4.47 2.75 -6.22
C SER A 51 5.28 3.74 -7.06
N ILE A 52 4.64 4.38 -8.06
CA ILE A 52 5.31 5.38 -8.91
C ILE A 52 5.71 6.61 -8.09
N ILE A 53 4.85 7.10 -7.19
CA ILE A 53 5.16 8.22 -6.30
C ILE A 53 6.34 7.90 -5.39
N MET A 54 6.35 6.71 -4.76
CA MET A 54 7.46 6.29 -3.90
C MET A 54 8.78 6.19 -4.69
N ASN A 55 8.75 5.62 -5.89
CA ASN A 55 9.94 5.54 -6.74
C ASN A 55 10.43 6.93 -7.18
N ARG A 56 9.54 7.87 -7.49
CA ARG A 56 9.91 9.27 -7.81
C ARG A 56 10.53 10.00 -6.63
N ALA A 57 10.02 9.74 -5.42
CA ALA A 57 10.54 10.34 -4.20
C ALA A 57 11.97 9.90 -3.89
N TYR A 58 12.32 8.64 -4.20
CA TYR A 58 13.68 8.12 -4.08
C TYR A 58 13.96 7.09 -5.19
N PRO A 59 14.53 7.52 -6.33
CA PRO A 59 14.73 6.66 -7.51
C PRO A 59 15.68 5.47 -7.32
N ASP A 60 16.51 5.48 -6.28
CA ASP A 60 17.39 4.35 -5.94
C ASP A 60 16.67 3.23 -5.17
N SER A 61 15.38 3.43 -4.82
CA SER A 61 14.59 2.39 -4.17
C SER A 61 14.17 1.29 -5.13
N ILE A 62 14.17 0.05 -4.62
CA ILE A 62 13.51 -1.08 -5.27
C ILE A 62 12.20 -1.35 -4.52
N ILE A 63 11.11 -1.40 -5.25
CA ILE A 63 9.76 -1.56 -4.71
C ILE A 63 9.22 -2.92 -5.15
N THR A 64 8.90 -3.78 -4.19
CA THR A 64 8.10 -4.99 -4.42
C THR A 64 6.66 -4.67 -4.09
N THR A 65 5.75 -4.82 -5.05
CA THR A 65 4.33 -4.49 -4.86
C THR A 65 3.42 -5.62 -5.31
N ILE A 66 2.34 -5.88 -4.57
CA ILE A 66 1.48 -7.06 -4.74
C ILE A 66 0.06 -6.62 -5.06
N GLU A 67 -0.52 -7.20 -6.12
CA GLU A 67 -1.90 -6.95 -6.55
C GLU A 67 -2.62 -8.27 -6.84
N ILE A 68 -3.83 -8.43 -6.32
CA ILE A 68 -4.67 -9.62 -6.50
C ILE A 68 -5.66 -9.48 -7.68
N ASP A 69 -6.07 -8.26 -7.99
CA ASP A 69 -7.01 -8.01 -9.09
C ASP A 69 -6.27 -7.95 -10.42
N GLU A 70 -6.61 -8.88 -11.32
CA GLU A 70 -5.96 -8.99 -12.64
C GLU A 70 -6.06 -7.71 -13.47
N LYS A 71 -7.22 -7.04 -13.44
CA LYS A 71 -7.44 -5.81 -14.22
C LYS A 71 -6.55 -4.69 -13.71
N ASN A 72 -6.46 -4.54 -12.39
CA ASN A 72 -5.59 -3.55 -11.75
C ASN A 72 -4.12 -3.87 -12.01
N PHE A 73 -3.72 -5.14 -11.87
CA PHE A 73 -2.36 -5.60 -12.16
C PHE A 73 -1.92 -5.26 -13.58
N LEU A 74 -2.75 -5.59 -14.59
CA LEU A 74 -2.44 -5.28 -15.99
C LEU A 74 -2.33 -3.76 -16.21
N LYS A 75 -3.20 -2.98 -15.56
CA LYS A 75 -3.17 -1.52 -15.68
C LYS A 75 -1.98 -0.91 -14.94
N ALA A 76 -1.62 -1.44 -13.78
CA ALA A 76 -0.40 -1.04 -13.06
C ALA A 76 0.84 -1.29 -13.92
N LYS A 77 0.94 -2.46 -14.54
CA LYS A 77 2.05 -2.82 -15.45
C LYS A 77 2.19 -1.83 -16.60
N GLU A 78 1.07 -1.40 -17.20
CA GLU A 78 1.06 -0.38 -18.25
C GLU A 78 1.58 0.97 -17.75
N PHE A 79 1.04 1.45 -16.61
CA PHE A 79 1.44 2.75 -16.06
C PHE A 79 2.90 2.77 -15.57
N ILE A 80 3.35 1.71 -14.89
CA ILE A 80 4.74 1.56 -14.43
C ILE A 80 5.70 1.63 -15.63
N LYS A 81 5.37 0.95 -16.73
CA LYS A 81 6.13 1.00 -17.98
C LYS A 81 6.18 2.40 -18.56
N ARG A 82 5.04 3.05 -18.70
CA ARG A 82 4.94 4.42 -19.25
C ARG A 82 5.62 5.46 -18.36
N ALA A 83 5.68 5.21 -17.05
CA ALA A 83 6.44 6.02 -16.10
C ALA A 83 7.95 5.76 -16.17
N GLY A 84 8.41 4.72 -16.87
CA GLY A 84 9.83 4.34 -16.93
C GLY A 84 10.38 3.77 -15.61
N CYS A 85 9.50 3.18 -14.78
CA CYS A 85 9.85 2.66 -13.45
C CYS A 85 10.04 1.13 -13.42
N GLU A 86 10.00 0.44 -14.56
CA GLU A 86 10.03 -1.03 -14.66
C GLU A 86 11.27 -1.67 -14.04
N LYS A 87 12.38 -0.95 -13.98
CA LYS A 87 13.63 -1.47 -13.40
C LYS A 87 13.63 -1.45 -11.86
N ASN A 88 12.76 -0.63 -11.28
CA ASN A 88 12.74 -0.36 -9.85
C ASN A 88 11.47 -0.85 -9.16
N ILE A 89 10.44 -1.21 -9.93
CA ILE A 89 9.15 -1.69 -9.40
C ILE A 89 8.93 -3.12 -9.87
N ASP A 90 9.01 -4.06 -8.94
CA ASP A 90 8.71 -5.48 -9.12
C ASP A 90 7.24 -5.72 -8.74
N LEU A 91 6.40 -5.92 -9.76
CA LEU A 91 4.95 -6.07 -9.63
C LEU A 91 4.55 -7.55 -9.62
N ILE A 92 4.01 -8.03 -8.51
CA ILE A 92 3.61 -9.42 -8.28
C ILE A 92 2.08 -9.54 -8.41
N TYR A 93 1.61 -10.45 -9.28
CA TYR A 93 0.21 -10.85 -9.36
C TYR A 93 -0.06 -12.03 -8.45
N ALA A 94 -0.61 -11.78 -7.26
CA ALA A 94 -0.90 -12.82 -6.27
C ALA A 94 -1.87 -12.32 -5.19
N ASP A 95 -2.45 -13.24 -4.41
CA ASP A 95 -2.95 -12.91 -3.07
C ASP A 95 -1.76 -12.53 -2.18
N ALA A 96 -1.88 -11.43 -1.45
CA ALA A 96 -0.79 -10.94 -0.62
C ALA A 96 -0.42 -11.92 0.51
N ASN A 97 -1.40 -12.70 1.04
CA ASN A 97 -1.08 -13.72 2.04
C ASN A 97 -0.19 -14.80 1.46
N ASP A 98 -0.46 -15.22 0.21
CA ASP A 98 0.34 -16.25 -0.45
C ASP A 98 1.72 -15.70 -0.83
N ALA A 99 1.77 -14.49 -1.42
CA ALA A 99 3.03 -13.86 -1.80
C ALA A 99 3.96 -13.64 -0.60
N LEU A 100 3.44 -13.20 0.53
CA LEU A 100 4.22 -12.95 1.75
C LEU A 100 4.83 -14.25 2.35
N ASP A 101 4.28 -15.42 2.07
CA ASP A 101 4.86 -16.69 2.49
C ASP A 101 6.15 -17.05 1.70
N PHE A 102 6.29 -16.52 0.48
CA PHE A 102 7.44 -16.79 -0.41
C PHE A 102 8.45 -15.64 -0.47
N ILE A 103 8.05 -14.42 -0.11
CA ILE A 103 8.97 -13.28 -0.08
C ILE A 103 9.96 -13.47 1.08
N THR A 104 11.26 -13.51 0.75
CA THR A 104 12.35 -13.69 1.72
C THR A 104 13.18 -12.42 1.94
N ASP A 105 12.97 -11.42 1.11
CA ASP A 105 13.68 -10.14 1.20
C ASP A 105 13.32 -9.36 2.47
N GLU A 106 14.27 -8.54 2.93
CA GLU A 106 14.07 -7.57 4.01
C GLU A 106 13.83 -6.18 3.44
N TYR A 107 13.02 -5.37 4.14
CA TYR A 107 12.57 -4.07 3.67
C TYR A 107 12.82 -2.96 4.69
N ASP A 108 13.18 -1.77 4.21
CA ASP A 108 13.36 -0.58 5.03
C ASP A 108 12.05 0.16 5.27
N MET A 109 11.05 -0.12 4.43
CA MET A 109 9.71 0.43 4.53
C MET A 109 8.68 -0.60 4.06
N ILE A 110 7.57 -0.70 4.79
CA ILE A 110 6.39 -1.48 4.39
C ILE A 110 5.21 -0.51 4.30
N PHE A 111 4.52 -0.51 3.16
CA PHE A 111 3.30 0.26 2.94
C PHE A 111 2.11 -0.68 2.74
N MET A 112 1.08 -0.58 3.61
CA MET A 112 -0.12 -1.40 3.55
C MET A 112 -1.34 -0.56 3.18
N ASP A 113 -1.86 -0.75 1.97
CA ASP A 113 -3.12 -0.17 1.48
C ASP A 113 -3.95 -1.21 0.72
N ALA A 114 -4.28 -2.29 1.40
CA ALA A 114 -5.05 -3.39 0.84
C ALA A 114 -6.38 -3.60 1.59
N ALA A 115 -6.98 -4.77 1.44
CA ALA A 115 -8.24 -5.14 2.08
C ALA A 115 -8.15 -5.09 3.61
N LYS A 116 -8.78 -4.10 4.23
CA LYS A 116 -8.75 -3.80 5.67
C LYS A 116 -9.13 -4.95 6.60
N GLY A 117 -9.88 -5.92 6.08
CA GLY A 117 -10.22 -7.15 6.80
C GLY A 117 -9.04 -8.11 7.01
N GLN A 118 -7.91 -7.91 6.32
CA GLN A 118 -6.75 -8.79 6.35
C GLN A 118 -5.50 -8.11 6.95
N TYR A 119 -5.61 -6.90 7.47
CA TYR A 119 -4.46 -6.12 7.99
C TYR A 119 -3.66 -6.85 9.07
N ILE A 120 -4.30 -7.61 9.95
CA ILE A 120 -3.60 -8.39 10.99
C ILE A 120 -2.71 -9.45 10.32
N SER A 121 -3.27 -10.23 9.39
CA SER A 121 -2.51 -11.26 8.67
C SER A 121 -1.36 -10.67 7.86
N PHE A 122 -1.60 -9.57 7.14
CA PHE A 122 -0.54 -8.90 6.38
C PHE A 122 0.56 -8.35 7.30
N PHE A 123 0.18 -7.78 8.43
CA PHE A 123 1.12 -7.30 9.44
C PHE A 123 1.98 -8.42 10.00
N GLU A 124 1.35 -9.50 10.51
CA GLU A 124 2.05 -10.63 11.12
C GLU A 124 3.06 -11.26 10.14
N LYS A 125 2.69 -11.40 8.85
CA LYS A 125 3.57 -11.99 7.83
C LYS A 125 4.66 -11.03 7.35
N SER A 126 4.41 -9.72 7.34
CA SER A 126 5.36 -8.76 6.79
C SER A 126 6.29 -8.13 7.82
N ILE A 127 5.88 -8.04 9.09
CA ILE A 127 6.66 -7.33 10.13
C ILE A 127 8.03 -7.98 10.38
N GLU A 128 8.13 -9.29 10.25
CA GLU A 128 9.40 -10.02 10.39
C GLU A 128 10.38 -9.72 9.25
N ARG A 129 9.90 -9.12 8.16
CA ARG A 129 10.69 -8.66 7.01
C ARG A 129 11.10 -7.20 7.12
N LEU A 130 10.66 -6.50 8.16
CA LEU A 130 11.01 -5.11 8.37
C LEU A 130 12.38 -4.99 9.04
N ASN A 131 13.32 -4.34 8.35
CA ASN A 131 14.67 -4.08 8.85
C ASN A 131 14.65 -3.32 10.17
N HIS A 132 15.70 -3.49 10.98
CA HIS A 132 15.90 -2.66 12.16
C HIS A 132 15.84 -1.17 11.77
N ARG A 133 15.06 -0.38 12.51
CA ARG A 133 14.71 1.02 12.20
C ARG A 133 13.90 1.21 10.91
N GLY A 134 13.36 0.15 10.33
CA GLY A 134 12.40 0.24 9.24
C GLY A 134 11.11 0.92 9.69
N ILE A 135 10.30 1.36 8.75
CA ILE A 135 9.00 1.99 9.03
C ILE A 135 7.87 1.20 8.37
N LEU A 136 6.77 1.04 9.10
CA LEU A 136 5.53 0.51 8.57
C LEU A 136 4.50 1.63 8.49
N VAL A 137 3.92 1.80 7.32
CA VAL A 137 2.88 2.79 7.03
C VAL A 137 1.62 2.05 6.62
N SER A 138 0.51 2.35 7.26
CA SER A 138 -0.79 1.75 6.93
C SER A 138 -1.81 2.82 6.63
N ASP A 139 -2.46 2.75 5.46
CA ASP A 139 -3.49 3.71 5.08
C ASP A 139 -4.86 3.34 5.63
N ASN A 140 -5.68 4.37 5.85
CA ASN A 140 -7.11 4.25 6.19
C ASN A 140 -7.44 3.45 7.47
N ILE A 141 -6.53 3.36 8.45
CA ILE A 141 -6.73 2.61 9.70
C ILE A 141 -7.96 3.11 10.48
N LEU A 142 -8.20 4.41 10.47
CA LEU A 142 -9.35 5.00 11.18
C LEU A 142 -10.69 4.77 10.48
N PHE A 143 -10.68 4.26 9.26
CA PHE A 143 -11.86 3.90 8.48
C PHE A 143 -12.96 4.97 8.53
N ARG A 144 -12.64 6.20 8.08
CA ARG A 144 -13.51 7.38 8.11
C ARG A 144 -14.00 7.72 9.54
N GLY A 145 -13.16 7.52 10.54
CA GLY A 145 -13.48 7.78 11.94
C GLY A 145 -14.40 6.73 12.60
N LEU A 146 -14.79 5.68 11.88
CA LEU A 146 -15.67 4.64 12.43
C LEU A 146 -14.98 3.79 13.52
N VAL A 147 -13.66 3.69 13.47
CA VAL A 147 -12.87 2.98 14.50
C VAL A 147 -12.92 3.70 15.84
N ALA A 148 -13.02 5.03 15.84
CA ALA A 148 -13.15 5.85 17.06
C ALA A 148 -14.57 5.84 17.66
N LYS A 149 -15.58 5.35 16.94
CA LYS A 149 -16.97 5.29 17.43
C LYS A 149 -17.24 3.99 18.19
N GLU A 150 -18.02 4.07 19.28
CA GLU A 150 -18.35 2.91 20.11
C GLU A 150 -19.32 1.93 19.44
N LYS A 151 -20.28 2.41 18.64
CA LYS A 151 -21.26 1.57 17.92
C LYS A 151 -21.50 2.04 16.50
N ASN A 152 -21.58 1.08 15.56
CA ASN A 152 -21.94 1.29 14.16
C ASN A 152 -23.18 0.44 13.80
N ASN A 153 -24.13 1.00 13.06
CA ASN A 153 -25.41 0.36 12.75
C ASN A 153 -25.37 -0.63 11.56
N ILE A 154 -24.23 -0.85 10.92
CA ILE A 154 -24.11 -1.70 9.73
C ILE A 154 -23.22 -2.93 10.03
N ARG A 155 -23.78 -4.14 10.04
CA ARG A 155 -23.11 -5.41 10.39
C ARG A 155 -21.75 -5.61 9.69
N ARG A 156 -21.68 -5.43 8.36
CA ARG A 156 -20.45 -5.62 7.58
C ARG A 156 -19.34 -4.62 7.96
N LYS A 157 -19.70 -3.37 8.25
CA LYS A 157 -18.77 -2.36 8.75
C LYS A 157 -18.26 -2.70 10.16
N ASN A 158 -19.10 -3.31 11.00
CA ASN A 158 -18.72 -3.70 12.34
C ASN A 158 -17.61 -4.74 12.38
N THR A 159 -17.60 -5.69 11.46
CA THR A 159 -16.53 -6.70 11.37
C THR A 159 -15.19 -6.05 11.00
N ILE A 160 -15.18 -5.16 10.01
CA ILE A 160 -13.97 -4.42 9.60
C ILE A 160 -13.47 -3.55 10.76
N VAL A 161 -14.37 -2.78 11.38
CA VAL A 161 -14.01 -1.93 12.54
C VAL A 161 -13.44 -2.74 13.70
N LYS A 162 -14.02 -3.92 13.98
CA LYS A 162 -13.49 -4.81 15.03
C LYS A 162 -12.07 -5.25 14.72
N ARG A 163 -11.80 -5.72 13.50
CA ARG A 163 -10.46 -6.15 13.07
C ARG A 163 -9.45 -4.99 13.09
N LEU A 164 -9.85 -3.80 12.66
CA LEU A 164 -8.97 -2.62 12.74
C LEU A 164 -8.69 -2.20 14.18
N LYS A 165 -9.66 -2.31 15.10
CA LYS A 165 -9.42 -2.10 16.54
C LYS A 165 -8.47 -3.13 17.13
N GLU A 166 -8.57 -4.39 16.72
CA GLU A 166 -7.65 -5.45 17.10
C GLU A 166 -6.24 -5.17 16.56
N PHE A 167 -6.13 -4.79 15.28
CA PHE A 167 -4.87 -4.39 14.68
C PHE A 167 -4.20 -3.22 15.43
N LEU A 168 -4.96 -2.15 15.72
CA LEU A 168 -4.44 -1.03 16.51
C LEU A 168 -3.89 -1.47 17.88
N LYS A 169 -4.57 -2.38 18.57
CA LYS A 169 -4.06 -2.92 19.85
C LYS A 169 -2.74 -3.66 19.69
N ILE A 170 -2.57 -4.41 18.60
CA ILE A 170 -1.33 -5.15 18.34
C ILE A 170 -0.15 -4.20 18.13
N ILE A 171 -0.33 -3.13 17.35
CA ILE A 171 0.76 -2.22 17.00
C ILE A 171 1.06 -1.15 18.08
N THR A 172 0.20 -1.02 19.10
CA THR A 172 0.39 -0.03 20.19
C THR A 172 0.85 -0.66 21.52
N ASN A 173 0.93 -1.98 21.60
CA ASN A 173 1.49 -2.72 22.75
C ASN A 173 2.92 -3.18 22.46
#